data_b6a8d376f3789daccea6341c52049d14
#
_entry.id   b6a8d376f3789daccea6341c52049d14
#
_cell.length_a   1.000
_cell.length_b   1.000
_cell.length_c   1.000
_cell.angle_alpha   90.00
_cell.angle_beta   90.00
_cell.angle_gamma   90.00
#
_symmetry.space_group_name_H-M   'P 1'
#
loop_
_entity.id
_entity.type
_entity.pdbx_description
1 polymer ?
#
loop_
_entity_poly.entity_id
_entity_poly.type
_entity_poly.pdbx_seq_one_letter_code
_entity_poly.pdbx_strand_id
1 'polypeptide(L)'
;MSGDFSEYRKKIDLIDDEILRLLNERSKSVIEIGKIKKQQDADANLHTPAREAAIIERLTQQNSGPFPSEGIRPVYREIMSASLSLEGPQKVAYLGPRATFTHMASMQKF
;
A
#
# COMPACT_ATOMS: atom_id res chain seq x y z
N MET A 1 -29.17 -14.08 19.30
CA MET A 1 -28.22 -14.78 19.46
C MET A 1 -26.96 -14.28 19.25
N SER A 2 -26.37 -14.20 20.21
CA SER A 2 -25.21 -13.58 20.14
C SER A 2 -24.23 -14.29 19.37
N GLY A 3 -24.32 -15.49 19.25
CA GLY A 3 -23.32 -16.15 18.51
C GLY A 3 -23.34 -15.83 17.07
N ASP A 4 -24.16 -14.92 16.72
CA ASP A 4 -24.28 -14.56 15.37
C ASP A 4 -23.10 -13.73 14.94
N PHE A 5 -22.24 -14.28 14.14
CA PHE A 5 -21.09 -13.52 13.70
C PHE A 5 -21.41 -12.59 12.53
N SER A 6 -22.68 -12.54 12.11
CA SER A 6 -23.00 -11.62 11.02
C SER A 6 -22.84 -10.16 11.44
N GLU A 7 -23.05 -9.85 12.72
CA GLU A 7 -22.79 -8.49 13.18
C GLU A 7 -21.33 -8.14 13.12
N TYR A 8 -20.47 -9.10 13.44
CA TYR A 8 -19.05 -8.87 13.36
C TYR A 8 -18.59 -8.76 11.92
N ARG A 9 -19.22 -9.50 11.02
CA ARG A 9 -18.91 -9.37 9.60
C ARG A 9 -19.29 -7.99 9.08
N LYS A 10 -20.40 -7.43 9.55
CA LYS A 10 -20.76 -6.07 9.17
C LYS A 10 -19.74 -5.07 9.68
N LYS A 11 -19.24 -5.28 10.90
CA LYS A 11 -18.19 -4.41 11.42
C LYS A 11 -16.93 -4.51 10.59
N ILE A 12 -16.57 -5.72 10.20
CA ILE A 12 -15.39 -5.91 9.36
C ILE A 12 -15.56 -5.20 8.03
N ASP A 13 -16.76 -5.29 7.44
CA ASP A 13 -17.01 -4.61 6.17
C ASP A 13 -16.83 -3.11 6.30
N LEU A 14 -17.32 -2.54 7.39
CA LEU A 14 -17.15 -1.10 7.61
C LEU A 14 -15.68 -0.74 7.82
N ILE A 15 -14.95 -1.60 8.51
CA ILE A 15 -13.54 -1.38 8.71
C ILE A 15 -12.80 -1.49 7.38
N ASP A 16 -13.17 -2.46 6.55
CA ASP A 16 -12.54 -2.60 5.25
C ASP A 16 -12.80 -1.37 4.37
N ASP A 17 -14.01 -0.82 4.46
CA ASP A 17 -14.32 0.41 3.74
C ASP A 17 -13.39 1.53 4.20
N GLU A 18 -13.14 1.58 5.50
CA GLU A 18 -12.27 2.62 6.05
C GLU A 18 -10.82 2.38 5.65
N ILE A 19 -10.39 1.13 5.63
CA ILE A 19 -9.04 0.81 5.18
C ILE A 19 -8.86 1.27 3.73
N LEU A 20 -9.85 0.98 2.88
CA LEU A 20 -9.77 1.40 1.49
C LEU A 20 -9.71 2.93 1.37
N ARG A 21 -10.54 3.61 2.17
CA ARG A 21 -10.53 5.06 2.15
C ARG A 21 -9.15 5.60 2.55
N LEU A 22 -8.55 5.01 3.57
CA LEU A 22 -7.24 5.45 4.04
C LEU A 22 -6.14 5.12 3.04
N LEU A 23 -6.24 4.00 2.37
CA LEU A 23 -5.27 3.66 1.32
C LEU A 23 -5.33 4.69 0.19
N ASN A 24 -6.53 5.15 -0.15
CA ASN A 24 -6.67 6.16 -1.19
C ASN A 24 -6.17 7.53 -0.71
N GLU A 25 -6.39 7.86 0.56
CA GLU A 25 -5.83 9.10 1.09
C GLU A 25 -4.31 9.07 1.08
N ARG A 26 -3.75 7.93 1.46
CA ARG A 26 -2.31 7.76 1.43
C ARG A 26 -1.80 7.90 -0.01
N SER A 27 -2.52 7.33 -0.95
CA SER A 27 -2.15 7.39 -2.36
C SER A 27 -2.13 8.82 -2.89
N LYS A 28 -3.07 9.64 -2.45
CA LYS A 28 -3.08 11.04 -2.87
C LYS A 28 -1.81 11.75 -2.40
N SER A 29 -1.35 11.46 -1.18
CA SER A 29 -0.12 12.03 -0.67
C SER A 29 1.10 11.52 -1.43
N VAL A 30 1.09 10.25 -1.79
CA VAL A 30 2.18 9.66 -2.59
C VAL A 30 2.28 10.36 -3.94
N ILE A 31 1.16 10.62 -4.57
CA ILE A 31 1.13 11.32 -5.85
C ILE A 31 1.73 12.73 -5.70
N GLU A 32 1.37 13.43 -4.62
CA GLU A 32 1.90 14.78 -4.41
C GLU A 32 3.41 14.75 -4.16
N ILE A 33 3.90 13.78 -3.42
CA ILE A 33 5.33 13.63 -3.21
C ILE A 33 6.02 13.38 -4.54
N GLY A 34 5.44 12.54 -5.38
CA GLY A 34 6.02 12.26 -6.69
C GLY A 34 6.13 13.51 -7.53
N LYS A 35 5.10 14.36 -7.50
CA LYS A 35 5.13 15.62 -8.25
C LYS A 35 6.24 16.54 -7.74
N ILE A 36 6.37 16.64 -6.42
CA ILE A 36 7.38 17.50 -5.84
C ILE A 36 8.78 17.02 -6.21
N LYS A 37 9.01 15.71 -6.11
CA LYS A 37 10.32 15.16 -6.44
C LYS A 37 10.66 15.40 -7.90
N LYS A 38 9.69 15.24 -8.78
CA LYS A 38 9.93 15.46 -10.21
C LYS A 38 10.21 16.93 -10.51
N GLN A 39 9.60 17.83 -9.76
CA GLN A 39 9.88 19.25 -9.94
C GLN A 39 11.29 19.61 -9.51
N GLN A 40 11.79 18.94 -8.48
CA GLN A 40 13.13 19.20 -7.97
C GLN A 40 14.19 18.54 -8.83
N ASP A 41 13.90 17.37 -9.37
CA ASP A 41 14.85 16.60 -10.15
C ASP A 41 14.05 15.66 -11.06
N ALA A 42 14.02 15.95 -12.34
CA ALA A 42 13.25 15.14 -13.27
C ALA A 42 13.67 13.68 -13.30
N ASP A 43 14.94 13.43 -12.91
CA ASP A 43 15.44 12.07 -12.89
C ASP A 43 15.46 11.46 -11.50
N ALA A 44 14.73 12.05 -10.56
CA ALA A 44 14.74 11.57 -9.19
C ALA A 44 14.34 10.11 -9.12
N ASN A 45 15.04 9.38 -8.27
CA ASN A 45 14.68 8.02 -7.97
C ASN A 45 13.58 8.06 -6.93
N LEU A 46 12.40 7.58 -7.28
CA LEU A 46 11.24 7.64 -6.42
C LEU A 46 11.18 6.51 -5.40
N HIS A 47 11.99 5.48 -5.60
CA HIS A 47 12.03 4.37 -4.67
C HIS A 47 13.00 4.68 -3.53
N THR A 48 12.53 4.65 -2.29
CA THR A 48 13.35 4.99 -1.14
C THR A 48 13.32 3.86 -0.12
N PRO A 49 14.17 2.86 -0.28
CA PRO A 49 14.14 1.68 0.61
C PRO A 49 14.33 2.02 2.10
N ALA A 50 15.15 3.03 2.39
CA ALA A 50 15.36 3.41 3.79
C ALA A 50 14.08 3.95 4.42
N ARG A 51 13.30 4.71 3.65
CA ARG A 51 12.02 5.23 4.13
C ARG A 51 11.04 4.09 4.34
N GLU A 52 11.03 3.12 3.42
CA GLU A 52 10.12 1.98 3.52
C GLU A 52 10.43 1.16 4.77
N ALA A 53 11.72 0.91 5.01
CA ALA A 53 12.12 0.16 6.20
C ALA A 53 11.74 0.90 7.48
N ALA A 54 11.88 2.22 7.48
CA ALA A 54 11.54 3.02 8.65
C ALA A 54 10.05 2.97 8.94
N ILE A 55 9.21 3.00 7.91
CA ILE A 55 7.77 2.91 8.09
C ILE A 55 7.40 1.56 8.72
N ILE A 56 7.95 0.48 8.18
CA ILE A 56 7.64 -0.85 8.69
C ILE A 56 8.09 -0.99 10.13
N GLU A 57 9.28 -0.49 10.45
CA GLU A 57 9.78 -0.59 11.82
C GLU A 57 8.92 0.22 12.78
N ARG A 58 8.56 1.43 12.40
CA ARG A 58 7.73 2.28 13.26
C ARG A 58 6.39 1.61 13.55
N LEU A 59 5.76 1.09 12.50
CA LEU A 59 4.46 0.46 12.67
C LEU A 59 4.54 -0.82 13.48
N THR A 60 5.61 -1.59 13.26
CA THR A 60 5.80 -2.81 14.04
C THR A 60 5.95 -2.48 15.51
N GLN A 61 6.68 -1.43 15.84
CA GLN A 61 6.86 -1.03 17.22
C GLN A 61 5.59 -0.48 17.84
N GLN A 62 4.76 0.18 17.06
CA GLN A 62 3.50 0.71 17.56
C GLN A 62 2.44 -0.36 17.76
N ASN A 63 2.59 -1.46 17.10
CA ASN A 63 1.53 -2.46 17.09
C ASN A 63 1.39 -3.15 18.45
N SER A 64 0.20 -3.07 19.02
CA SER A 64 -0.08 -3.75 20.26
C SER A 64 -1.01 -4.96 20.04
N GLY A 65 -1.25 -5.29 18.78
CA GLY A 65 -2.11 -6.43 18.49
C GLY A 65 -3.56 -6.07 18.61
N PRO A 66 -4.44 -6.98 18.34
CA PRO A 66 -4.21 -8.40 18.02
C PRO A 66 -3.70 -8.70 16.62
N PHE A 67 -3.54 -7.70 15.75
CA PHE A 67 -2.97 -7.98 14.43
C PHE A 67 -1.52 -8.45 14.63
N PRO A 68 -1.10 -9.56 14.01
CA PRO A 68 0.25 -10.06 14.26
C PRO A 68 1.30 -9.13 13.69
N SER A 69 2.31 -8.84 14.52
CA SER A 69 3.36 -7.91 14.10
C SER A 69 4.11 -8.40 12.86
N GLU A 70 4.29 -9.69 12.74
CA GLU A 70 4.99 -10.21 11.57
C GLU A 70 4.16 -10.07 10.29
N GLY A 71 2.88 -9.75 10.41
CA GLY A 71 2.05 -9.48 9.23
C GLY A 71 2.19 -8.08 8.71
N ILE A 72 2.78 -7.17 9.48
CA ILE A 72 2.89 -5.78 9.08
C ILE A 72 3.81 -5.62 7.88
N ARG A 73 4.96 -6.29 7.91
CA ARG A 73 5.93 -6.16 6.82
C ARG A 73 5.37 -6.56 5.47
N PRO A 74 4.79 -7.77 5.31
CA PRO A 74 4.27 -8.13 3.99
C PRO A 74 3.11 -7.26 3.54
N VAL A 75 2.24 -6.84 4.47
CA VAL A 75 1.11 -5.98 4.11
C VAL A 75 1.64 -4.64 3.60
N TYR A 76 2.55 -4.02 4.33
CA TYR A 76 3.04 -2.71 3.94
C TYR A 76 3.95 -2.77 2.72
N ARG A 77 4.65 -3.87 2.52
CA ARG A 77 5.39 -4.03 1.28
C ARG A 77 4.46 -3.97 0.08
N GLU A 78 3.30 -4.63 0.18
CA GLU A 78 2.35 -4.60 -0.93
C GLU A 78 1.74 -3.22 -1.11
N ILE A 79 1.42 -2.55 -0.01
CA ILE A 79 0.88 -1.20 -0.10
C ILE A 79 1.89 -0.28 -0.78
N MET A 80 3.15 -0.37 -0.36
CA MET A 80 4.18 0.51 -0.90
C MET A 80 4.52 0.17 -2.35
N SER A 81 4.51 -1.12 -2.67
CA SER A 81 4.77 -1.56 -4.03
C SER A 81 3.66 -1.07 -4.97
N ALA A 82 2.42 -1.22 -4.55
CA ALA A 82 1.29 -0.75 -5.36
C ALA A 82 1.34 0.76 -5.53
N SER A 83 1.81 1.47 -4.50
CA SER A 83 1.83 2.92 -4.54
C SER A 83 2.99 3.47 -5.37
N LEU A 84 4.04 2.70 -5.55
CA LEU A 84 5.22 3.21 -6.23
C LEU A 84 4.90 3.70 -7.63
N SER A 85 4.01 3.02 -8.32
CA SER A 85 3.65 3.41 -9.67
C SER A 85 2.93 4.76 -9.70
N LEU A 86 2.39 5.19 -8.57
CA LEU A 86 1.65 6.45 -8.52
C LEU A 86 2.57 7.66 -8.45
N GLU A 87 3.84 7.45 -8.12
CA GLU A 87 4.76 8.58 -8.00
C GLU A 87 5.21 9.08 -9.35
N GLY A 88 4.93 8.36 -10.40
CA GLY A 88 5.26 8.77 -11.74
C GLY A 88 5.73 7.59 -12.55
N PRO A 89 5.92 7.76 -13.85
CA PRO A 89 6.37 6.66 -14.69
C PRO A 89 7.72 6.15 -14.22
N GLN A 90 7.86 4.84 -14.15
CA GLN A 90 9.11 4.24 -13.80
C GLN A 90 9.97 4.12 -15.03
N LYS A 91 11.24 4.31 -14.84
CA LYS A 91 12.12 4.18 -15.95
C LYS A 91 12.32 2.77 -16.34
N VAL A 92 12.17 1.85 -15.53
CA VAL A 92 12.38 0.53 -15.82
C VAL A 92 11.38 0.01 -16.65
N ALA A 93 11.75 -0.64 -17.51
CA ALA A 93 10.79 -1.24 -18.22
C ALA A 93 10.19 -2.25 -17.49
N TYR A 94 9.89 -2.50 -17.15
CA TYR A 94 9.22 -3.42 -16.58
C TYR A 94 8.35 -4.05 -17.26
N LEU A 95 8.28 -4.59 -17.56
CA LEU A 95 7.62 -5.01 -18.15
C LEU A 95 6.96 -5.70 -17.94
N GLY A 96 6.72 -5.91 -17.87
CA GLY A 96 6.17 -6.38 -17.66
C GLY A 96 5.46 -6.78 -17.57
N PRO A 97 4.82 -7.38 -17.77
CA PRO A 97 3.90 -7.64 -17.59
C PRO A 97 3.45 -7.84 -16.63
N ARG A 98 3.57 -8.06 -16.23
CA ARG A 98 3.07 -8.25 -15.40
C ARG A 98 2.39 -7.85 -14.99
N ALA A 99 2.61 -7.74 -15.24
CA ALA A 99 1.89 -7.41 -14.98
C ALA A 99 1.03 -7.42 -14.72
N THR A 100 1.15 -7.31 -14.93
CA THR A 100 0.34 -7.18 -14.87
C THR A 100 -0.42 -7.47 -14.36
N PHE A 101 -0.25 -7.42 -14.29
CA PHE A 101 -1.00 -7.55 -14.00
C PHE A 101 -1.48 -7.72 -13.48
N THR A 102 -1.15 -7.76 -13.51
CA THR A 102 -1.60 -7.85 -13.30
C THR A 102 -2.12 -7.81 -12.88
N HIS A 103 -1.87 -7.55 -12.90
CA HIS A 103 -2.50 -7.39 -12.83
C HIS A 103 -3.14 -7.61 -12.73
N MET A 104 -3.02 -7.57 -12.97
CA MET A 104 -3.68 -7.79 -13.14
C MET A 104 -4.13 -8.44 -12.93
N ALA A 105 -3.67 -8.41 -12.99
CA ALA A 105 -4.10 -8.96 -12.92
C ALA A 105 -4.39 -9.37 -12.25
N SER A 106 -4.07 -9.11 -12.16
CA SER A 106 -4.45 -9.29 -11.74
C SER A 106 -5.05 -9.37 -11.30
N MET A 107 -5.13 -9.06 -11.31
CA MET A 107 -5.81 -8.95 -11.08
C MET A 107 -6.47 -9.55 -11.01
N GLN A 108 -6.49 -9.65 -11.00
CA GLN A 108 -7.05 -10.12 -10.90
C GLN A 108 -7.32 -10.96 -10.36
N LYS A 109 -7.27 -11.23 -10.19
CA LYS A 109 -7.49 -11.97 -9.67
C LYS A 109 -7.87 -12.21 -8.86
N PHE A 110 -7.83 -11.96 -8.62
CA PHE A 110 -8.33 -12.17 -7.93
C PHE A 110 -8.91 -12.45 -7.74
#